data_99bc19c054312640187750ac3d8b96e5
#
_entry.id   99bc19c054312640187750ac3d8b96e5
#
_cell.length_a   1.000
_cell.length_b   1.000
_cell.length_c   1.000
_cell.angle_alpha   90.00
_cell.angle_beta   90.00
_cell.angle_gamma   90.00
#
_symmetry.space_group_name_H-M   'P 1'
#
loop_
_entity.id
_entity.type
_entity.pdbx_description
1 polymer ?
#
loop_
_entity_poly.entity_id
_entity_poly.type
_entity_poly.pdbx_seq_one_letter_code
_entity_poly.pdbx_strand_id
1 'polypeptide(L)'
;MPRSRPRVVLLRGHNANVWDLRPLERLQDEFELSALVTGSNLHRLDGLALPTVEVGSPRDKLPAGRAAGAAAYALGERYLGLEEHLRGAAVVHAAEIGTWFSAQAARLKEELGFRLVLTVWETIPWRGAYRWPRERRYRDAILPAADLLLATTGRARDALLLEDVPGERIVVSPPGVELDRFAAASGTPQDPPLLLSAGRLVWEKGHQDALRALAALHRGIGGPPRPDVRMLVLGDGPEAAKLRRYAADLGVGGAVEFRPTVPYDEMPALYRSATSLVLGSLPTRGWEEQFGMVLVEAMASGTPVVAADSGAIPEVLGAYGALVRPGDWKAMADALRAGPLGGARPAADPAVLARFSAAEAASRTRDAYRSLID
;
A
#
# COMPACT_ATOMS: atom_id res chain seq x y z
N MET A 1 40.02 11.45 -6.80
CA MET A 1 38.96 12.10 -5.99
C MET A 1 37.79 11.14 -5.88
N PRO A 2 37.19 10.93 -4.72
CA PRO A 2 35.98 10.13 -4.68
C PRO A 2 34.91 10.81 -5.57
N ARG A 3 34.35 10.05 -6.51
CA ARG A 3 33.24 10.56 -7.35
C ARG A 3 32.11 11.01 -6.41
N SER A 4 31.60 12.21 -6.58
CA SER A 4 30.42 12.67 -5.83
C SER A 4 29.26 11.70 -6.08
N ARG A 5 28.57 11.31 -5.01
CA ARG A 5 27.37 10.46 -5.12
C ARG A 5 26.33 11.12 -6.00
N PRO A 6 25.71 10.42 -6.96
CA PRO A 6 24.63 10.98 -7.76
C PRO A 6 23.46 11.44 -6.86
N ARG A 7 22.94 12.63 -7.11
CA ARG A 7 21.83 13.18 -6.34
C ARG A 7 20.50 12.63 -6.83
N VAL A 8 19.69 12.11 -5.90
CA VAL A 8 18.34 11.58 -6.17
C VAL A 8 17.31 12.30 -5.33
N VAL A 9 16.27 12.84 -5.97
CA VAL A 9 15.19 13.58 -5.32
C VAL A 9 13.89 12.79 -5.42
N LEU A 10 13.28 12.49 -4.27
CA LEU A 10 12.03 11.74 -4.17
C LEU A 10 10.84 12.69 -4.04
N LEU A 11 9.82 12.52 -4.87
CA LEU A 11 8.59 13.31 -4.84
C LEU A 11 7.39 12.44 -4.43
N ARG A 12 6.71 12.81 -3.35
CA ARG A 12 5.53 12.08 -2.85
C ARG A 12 4.30 12.97 -2.59
N GLY A 13 4.40 14.26 -2.91
CA GLY A 13 3.31 15.22 -2.69
C GLY A 13 2.89 15.29 -1.22
N HIS A 14 1.59 15.09 -0.97
CA HIS A 14 1.00 15.04 0.38
C HIS A 14 0.98 13.64 0.99
N ASN A 15 1.51 12.64 0.30
CA ASN A 15 1.38 11.22 0.68
C ASN A 15 2.71 10.58 1.06
N ALA A 16 3.75 11.37 1.32
CA ALA A 16 5.01 10.85 1.82
C ALA A 16 4.76 10.06 3.11
N ASN A 17 5.21 8.83 3.16
CA ASN A 17 5.04 7.94 4.30
C ASN A 17 6.30 7.10 4.55
N VAL A 18 6.45 6.62 5.78
CA VAL A 18 7.63 5.89 6.21
C VAL A 18 7.78 4.56 5.47
N TRP A 19 6.68 3.85 5.20
CA TRP A 19 6.73 2.52 4.58
C TRP A 19 7.27 2.54 3.14
N ASP A 20 6.92 3.59 2.38
CA ASP A 20 7.40 3.77 1.00
C ASP A 20 8.85 4.28 0.96
N LEU A 21 9.24 5.12 1.92
CA LEU A 21 10.55 5.79 1.91
C LEU A 21 11.66 5.02 2.65
N ARG A 22 11.33 4.30 3.72
CA ARG A 22 12.31 3.59 4.55
C ARG A 22 13.18 2.56 3.80
N PRO A 23 12.66 1.76 2.86
CA PRO A 23 13.53 0.87 2.08
C PRO A 23 14.64 1.60 1.34
N LEU A 24 14.38 2.87 0.93
CA LEU A 24 15.32 3.69 0.18
C LEU A 24 16.46 4.26 1.05
N GLU A 25 16.33 4.26 2.37
CA GLU A 25 17.41 4.64 3.29
C GLU A 25 18.69 3.81 3.04
N ARG A 26 18.52 2.56 2.62
CA ARG A 26 19.62 1.64 2.30
C ARG A 26 20.46 2.08 1.10
N LEU A 27 20.00 3.06 0.35
CA LEU A 27 20.70 3.58 -0.82
C LEU A 27 21.54 4.83 -0.52
N GLN A 28 21.53 5.36 0.71
CA GLN A 28 22.22 6.59 1.08
C GLN A 28 23.75 6.50 0.99
N ASP A 29 24.30 5.30 1.04
CA ASP A 29 25.75 5.10 0.85
C ASP A 29 26.18 5.31 -0.60
N GLU A 30 25.29 5.05 -1.58
CA GLU A 30 25.55 5.14 -3.00
C GLU A 30 25.03 6.43 -3.65
N PHE A 31 23.95 6.99 -3.11
CA PHE A 31 23.27 8.17 -3.64
C PHE A 31 23.07 9.25 -2.58
N GLU A 32 23.11 10.50 -3.00
CA GLU A 32 22.66 11.63 -2.17
C GLU A 32 21.14 11.74 -2.28
N LEU A 33 20.43 11.13 -1.34
CA LEU A 33 18.96 11.05 -1.32
C LEU A 33 18.32 12.16 -0.49
N SER A 34 17.24 12.73 -1.02
CA SER A 34 16.32 13.59 -0.25
C SER A 34 14.89 13.42 -0.72
N ALA A 35 13.92 13.52 0.20
CA ALA A 35 12.49 13.48 -0.12
C ALA A 35 11.87 14.87 0.04
N LEU A 36 11.19 15.35 -1.01
CA LEU A 36 10.41 16.57 -0.95
C LEU A 36 9.00 16.26 -0.44
N VAL A 37 8.62 16.91 0.63
CA VAL A 37 7.31 16.77 1.29
C VAL A 37 6.62 18.12 1.37
N THR A 38 5.30 18.14 1.50
CA THR A 38 4.55 19.37 1.72
C THR A 38 4.23 19.55 3.20
N GLY A 39 4.01 20.78 3.66
CA GLY A 39 3.58 21.07 5.03
C GLY A 39 2.23 20.42 5.39
N SER A 40 1.40 20.16 4.38
CA SER A 40 0.13 19.43 4.49
C SER A 40 0.24 17.92 4.27
N ASN A 41 1.43 17.33 4.47
CA ASN A 41 1.60 15.88 4.37
C ASN A 41 0.64 15.12 5.29
N LEU A 42 0.04 14.04 4.79
CA LEU A 42 -1.02 13.31 5.50
C LEU A 42 -0.49 12.31 6.53
N HIS A 43 0.78 11.94 6.42
CA HIS A 43 1.41 10.93 7.27
C HIS A 43 2.55 11.53 8.07
N ARG A 44 2.75 11.05 9.28
CA ARG A 44 3.94 11.36 10.08
C ARG A 44 5.15 10.62 9.51
N LEU A 45 6.31 11.26 9.56
CA LEU A 45 7.57 10.71 9.07
C LEU A 45 8.57 10.41 10.19
N ASP A 46 8.06 10.23 11.42
CA ASP A 46 8.89 9.94 12.60
C ASP A 46 9.69 8.64 12.39
N GLY A 47 10.97 8.68 12.75
CA GLY A 47 11.87 7.55 12.64
C GLY A 47 12.34 7.24 11.21
N LEU A 48 12.10 8.14 10.24
CA LEU A 48 12.72 8.09 8.93
C LEU A 48 14.11 8.73 9.00
N ALA A 49 15.14 7.99 8.59
CA ALA A 49 16.53 8.49 8.57
C ALA A 49 16.87 9.19 7.23
N LEU A 50 15.98 9.10 6.23
CA LEU A 50 16.15 9.76 4.95
C LEU A 50 15.90 11.27 5.09
N PRO A 51 16.81 12.16 4.61
CA PRO A 51 16.61 13.60 4.64
C PRO A 51 15.32 14.03 3.96
N THR A 52 14.50 14.80 4.68
CA THR A 52 13.27 15.38 4.14
C THR A 52 13.39 16.90 4.03
N VAL A 53 12.88 17.46 2.94
CA VAL A 53 12.83 18.90 2.69
C VAL A 53 11.38 19.30 2.52
N GLU A 54 10.90 20.21 3.36
CA GLU A 54 9.55 20.74 3.23
C GLU A 54 9.52 21.77 2.11
N VAL A 55 8.61 21.58 1.15
CA VAL A 55 8.38 22.47 0.02
C VAL A 55 6.93 22.92 0.06
N GLY A 56 6.72 24.22 0.03
CA GLY A 56 5.40 24.81 0.11
C GLY A 56 4.46 24.36 -1.02
N SER A 57 3.18 24.27 -0.72
CA SER A 57 2.11 23.99 -1.68
C SER A 57 0.91 24.92 -1.44
N PRO A 58 0.00 25.12 -2.43
CA PRO A 58 -1.24 25.86 -2.22
C PRO A 58 -2.09 25.31 -1.08
N ARG A 59 -2.08 23.99 -0.85
CA ARG A 59 -2.82 23.34 0.21
C ARG A 59 -2.36 23.74 1.62
N ASP A 60 -1.10 24.05 1.80
CA ASP A 60 -0.53 24.40 3.12
C ASP A 60 -1.13 25.73 3.66
N LYS A 61 -1.72 26.54 2.76
CA LYS A 61 -2.37 27.82 3.09
C LYS A 61 -3.87 27.68 3.39
N LEU A 62 -4.41 26.46 3.30
CA LEU A 62 -5.83 26.18 3.49
C LEU A 62 -6.05 25.44 4.83
N PRO A 63 -7.19 25.65 5.51
CA PRO A 63 -7.51 24.95 6.72
C PRO A 63 -7.61 23.43 6.45
N ALA A 64 -7.32 22.61 7.47
CA ALA A 64 -7.43 21.17 7.33
C ALA A 64 -8.87 20.72 7.01
N GLY A 65 -9.03 19.73 6.11
CA GLY A 65 -10.31 19.11 5.82
C GLY A 65 -10.57 18.82 4.35
N ARG A 66 -11.68 18.11 4.07
CA ARG A 66 -12.06 17.72 2.70
C ARG A 66 -12.30 18.90 1.77
N ALA A 67 -12.90 19.98 2.27
CA ALA A 67 -13.16 21.20 1.50
C ALA A 67 -11.85 21.86 1.05
N ALA A 68 -10.83 21.90 1.92
CA ALA A 68 -9.53 22.43 1.59
C ALA A 68 -8.82 21.59 0.50
N GLY A 69 -8.92 20.27 0.57
CA GLY A 69 -8.39 19.39 -0.48
C GLY A 69 -9.06 19.64 -1.84
N ALA A 70 -10.38 19.82 -1.87
CA ALA A 70 -11.11 20.15 -3.09
C ALA A 70 -10.73 21.53 -3.62
N ALA A 71 -10.56 22.54 -2.76
CA ALA A 71 -10.15 23.87 -3.13
C ALA A 71 -8.71 23.88 -3.67
N ALA A 72 -7.76 23.22 -3.01
CA ALA A 72 -6.39 23.08 -3.49
C ALA A 72 -6.34 22.38 -4.86
N TYR A 73 -7.12 21.32 -5.03
CA TYR A 73 -7.24 20.65 -6.32
C TYR A 73 -7.78 21.57 -7.41
N ALA A 74 -8.79 22.39 -7.11
CA ALA A 74 -9.36 23.35 -8.05
C ALA A 74 -8.36 24.47 -8.44
N LEU A 75 -7.57 24.95 -7.46
CA LEU A 75 -6.55 25.99 -7.66
C LEU A 75 -5.30 25.49 -8.40
N GLY A 76 -5.17 24.20 -8.62
CA GLY A 76 -3.99 23.58 -9.24
C GLY A 76 -2.89 23.33 -8.22
N GLU A 77 -2.97 22.15 -7.60
CA GLU A 77 -1.97 21.68 -6.66
C GLU A 77 -0.58 21.57 -7.30
N ARG A 78 0.46 22.01 -6.59
CA ARG A 78 1.85 21.99 -7.04
C ARG A 78 2.82 22.20 -5.89
N TYR A 79 4.08 21.82 -6.07
CA TYR A 79 5.18 22.35 -5.27
C TYR A 79 5.53 23.76 -5.73
N LEU A 80 5.75 24.66 -4.79
CA LEU A 80 6.19 26.03 -5.07
C LEU A 80 7.73 26.06 -5.12
N GLY A 81 8.29 26.54 -6.24
CA GLY A 81 9.75 26.59 -6.43
C GLY A 81 10.42 25.23 -6.64
N LEU A 82 9.70 24.23 -7.16
CA LEU A 82 10.24 22.88 -7.38
C LEU A 82 11.56 22.85 -8.16
N GLU A 83 11.71 23.75 -9.16
CA GLU A 83 12.91 23.83 -10.00
C GLU A 83 14.21 23.94 -9.20
N GLU A 84 14.22 24.78 -8.17
CA GLU A 84 15.40 25.00 -7.32
C GLU A 84 15.82 23.73 -6.60
N HIS A 85 14.84 22.94 -6.18
CA HIS A 85 15.05 21.67 -5.48
C HIS A 85 15.49 20.53 -6.41
N LEU A 86 15.19 20.63 -7.72
CA LEU A 86 15.55 19.60 -8.69
C LEU A 86 16.86 19.89 -9.44
N ARG A 87 17.40 21.11 -9.40
CA ARG A 87 18.68 21.46 -10.07
C ARG A 87 19.80 20.54 -9.61
N GLY A 88 20.52 19.96 -10.59
CA GLY A 88 21.62 19.04 -10.34
C GLY A 88 21.21 17.65 -9.84
N ALA A 89 19.93 17.31 -9.83
CA ALA A 89 19.52 15.93 -9.62
C ALA A 89 19.93 15.06 -10.82
N ALA A 90 20.49 13.90 -10.55
CA ALA A 90 20.71 12.87 -11.57
C ALA A 90 19.41 12.11 -11.85
N VAL A 91 18.64 11.82 -10.78
CA VAL A 91 17.36 11.12 -10.85
C VAL A 91 16.31 11.88 -10.02
N VAL A 92 15.12 12.03 -10.58
CA VAL A 92 13.92 12.41 -9.86
C VAL A 92 12.99 11.19 -9.82
N HIS A 93 12.67 10.72 -8.61
CA HIS A 93 11.80 9.57 -8.43
C HIS A 93 10.46 9.99 -7.83
N ALA A 94 9.44 10.05 -8.67
CA ALA A 94 8.08 10.40 -8.29
C ALA A 94 7.20 9.14 -8.10
N ALA A 95 5.93 9.34 -7.80
CA ALA A 95 4.96 8.26 -7.64
C ALA A 95 3.68 8.56 -8.41
N GLU A 96 3.14 7.52 -9.05
CA GLU A 96 1.90 7.51 -9.81
C GLU A 96 1.91 8.35 -11.10
N ILE A 97 1.20 7.83 -12.08
CA ILE A 97 1.09 8.40 -13.43
C ILE A 97 -0.05 9.43 -13.57
N GLY A 98 -0.86 9.62 -12.52
CA GLY A 98 -2.00 10.54 -12.50
C GLY A 98 -1.85 11.67 -11.48
N THR A 99 -0.64 11.91 -10.94
CA THR A 99 -0.44 12.90 -9.87
C THR A 99 0.13 14.23 -10.39
N TRP A 100 -0.24 15.30 -9.69
CA TRP A 100 0.21 16.66 -10.04
C TRP A 100 1.74 16.83 -9.89
N PHE A 101 2.36 16.20 -8.88
CA PHE A 101 3.79 16.35 -8.63
C PHE A 101 4.64 15.56 -9.65
N SER A 102 4.18 14.39 -10.09
CA SER A 102 4.81 13.65 -11.19
C SER A 102 4.70 14.43 -12.51
N ALA A 103 3.53 15.06 -12.77
CA ALA A 103 3.35 15.91 -13.95
C ALA A 103 4.20 17.18 -13.90
N GLN A 104 4.43 17.75 -12.71
CA GLN A 104 5.31 18.91 -12.55
C GLN A 104 6.76 18.52 -12.83
N ALA A 105 7.23 17.39 -12.29
CA ALA A 105 8.56 16.85 -12.60
C ALA A 105 8.73 16.57 -14.10
N ALA A 106 7.75 15.93 -14.74
CA ALA A 106 7.79 15.61 -16.17
C ALA A 106 8.02 16.85 -17.06
N ARG A 107 7.41 17.98 -16.69
CA ARG A 107 7.56 19.26 -17.43
C ARG A 107 8.93 19.91 -17.26
N LEU A 108 9.60 19.67 -16.12
CA LEU A 108 10.92 20.25 -15.82
C LEU A 108 12.08 19.36 -16.29
N LYS A 109 11.79 18.12 -16.72
CA LYS A 109 12.81 17.12 -17.03
C LYS A 109 13.78 17.58 -18.10
N GLU A 110 13.30 18.06 -19.24
CA GLU A 110 14.16 18.46 -20.36
C GLU A 110 15.04 19.66 -20.00
N GLU A 111 14.47 20.65 -19.30
CA GLU A 111 15.19 21.86 -18.89
C GLU A 111 16.28 21.54 -17.87
N LEU A 112 16.00 20.66 -16.90
CA LEU A 112 16.92 20.38 -15.80
C LEU A 112 17.82 19.15 -16.02
N GLY A 113 17.53 18.34 -17.04
CA GLY A 113 18.40 17.24 -17.52
C GLY A 113 18.47 16.00 -16.63
N PHE A 114 17.53 15.79 -15.71
CA PHE A 114 17.49 14.59 -14.86
C PHE A 114 16.79 13.41 -15.53
N ARG A 115 16.98 12.21 -15.00
CA ARG A 115 16.20 11.01 -15.32
C ARG A 115 14.97 10.93 -14.45
N LEU A 116 13.79 10.61 -15.05
CA LEU A 116 12.52 10.51 -14.35
C LEU A 116 12.12 9.05 -14.14
N VAL A 117 12.06 8.63 -12.88
CA VAL A 117 11.58 7.31 -12.45
C VAL A 117 10.24 7.47 -11.73
N LEU A 118 9.34 6.52 -11.90
CA LEU A 118 8.03 6.51 -11.22
C LEU A 118 7.77 5.15 -10.57
N THR A 119 7.38 5.16 -9.30
CA THR A 119 6.70 4.01 -8.69
C THR A 119 5.22 4.06 -9.03
N VAL A 120 4.67 2.96 -9.56
CA VAL A 120 3.27 2.87 -10.00
C VAL A 120 2.58 1.75 -9.24
N TRP A 121 1.56 2.12 -8.45
CA TRP A 121 0.69 1.19 -7.71
C TRP A 121 -0.61 0.90 -8.45
N GLU A 122 -1.02 1.79 -9.36
CA GLU A 122 -2.30 1.69 -10.04
C GLU A 122 -2.38 0.42 -10.88
N THR A 123 -3.43 -0.37 -10.63
CA THR A 123 -3.70 -1.67 -11.28
C THR A 123 -4.87 -1.61 -12.26
N ILE A 124 -5.61 -0.48 -12.28
CA ILE A 124 -6.75 -0.28 -13.18
C ILE A 124 -6.30 0.66 -14.31
N PRO A 125 -6.19 0.15 -15.57
CA PRO A 125 -5.76 0.96 -16.69
C PRO A 125 -6.73 2.12 -16.93
N TRP A 126 -6.20 3.30 -17.27
CA TRP A 126 -6.97 4.51 -17.59
C TRP A 126 -7.90 5.01 -16.47
N ARG A 127 -7.75 4.55 -15.24
CA ARG A 127 -8.67 4.79 -14.13
C ARG A 127 -9.11 6.24 -13.99
N GLY A 128 -8.19 7.14 -13.73
CA GLY A 128 -8.51 8.55 -13.55
C GLY A 128 -8.74 9.27 -14.87
N ALA A 129 -7.95 8.94 -15.89
CA ALA A 129 -8.00 9.55 -17.21
C ALA A 129 -9.34 9.34 -17.93
N TYR A 130 -10.03 8.23 -17.65
CA TYR A 130 -11.37 7.96 -18.20
C TYR A 130 -12.42 8.97 -17.74
N ARG A 131 -12.33 9.46 -16.50
CA ARG A 131 -13.35 10.32 -15.88
C ARG A 131 -12.92 11.78 -15.75
N TRP A 132 -11.62 12.03 -15.58
CA TRP A 132 -11.12 13.33 -15.17
C TRP A 132 -10.12 13.90 -16.18
N PRO A 133 -10.50 14.95 -16.95
CA PRO A 133 -9.62 15.52 -17.96
C PRO A 133 -8.27 16.02 -17.41
N ARG A 134 -8.21 16.42 -16.13
CA ARG A 134 -6.96 16.85 -15.49
C ARG A 134 -6.00 15.67 -15.28
N GLU A 135 -6.48 14.54 -14.80
CA GLU A 135 -5.66 13.35 -14.62
C GLU A 135 -5.19 12.81 -15.98
N ARG A 136 -6.01 12.90 -17.00
CA ARG A 136 -5.60 12.60 -18.38
C ARG A 136 -4.43 13.49 -18.81
N ARG A 137 -4.51 14.80 -18.60
CA ARG A 137 -3.40 15.73 -18.92
C ARG A 137 -2.13 15.42 -18.13
N TYR A 138 -2.25 14.97 -16.89
CA TYR A 138 -1.09 14.56 -16.11
C TYR A 138 -0.43 13.34 -16.75
N ARG A 139 -1.19 12.33 -17.10
CA ARG A 139 -0.70 11.13 -17.78
C ARG A 139 -0.04 11.44 -19.11
N ASP A 140 -0.72 12.25 -19.93
CA ASP A 140 -0.21 12.64 -21.25
C ASP A 140 1.14 13.38 -21.14
N ALA A 141 1.39 14.08 -20.03
CA ALA A 141 2.69 14.70 -19.74
C ALA A 141 3.71 13.72 -19.15
N ILE A 142 3.28 12.80 -18.28
CA ILE A 142 4.16 11.94 -17.50
C ILE A 142 4.68 10.77 -18.33
N LEU A 143 3.81 10.02 -19.02
CA LEU A 143 4.19 8.77 -19.67
C LEU A 143 5.26 8.93 -20.76
N PRO A 144 5.23 9.96 -21.63
CA PRO A 144 6.31 10.20 -22.58
C PRO A 144 7.63 10.60 -21.90
N ALA A 145 7.54 11.33 -20.77
CA ALA A 145 8.70 11.87 -20.07
C ALA A 145 9.40 10.86 -19.16
N ALA A 146 8.69 9.83 -18.66
CA ALA A 146 9.25 8.83 -17.76
C ALA A 146 10.32 7.98 -18.48
N ASP A 147 11.51 7.88 -17.90
CA ASP A 147 12.56 6.98 -18.41
C ASP A 147 12.28 5.54 -17.96
N LEU A 148 11.80 5.34 -16.71
CA LEU A 148 11.53 4.02 -16.16
C LEU A 148 10.34 4.06 -15.19
N LEU A 149 9.52 3.00 -15.21
CA LEU A 149 8.37 2.82 -14.34
C LEU A 149 8.57 1.55 -13.49
N LEU A 150 8.55 1.71 -12.17
CA LEU A 150 8.61 0.64 -11.20
C LEU A 150 7.17 0.24 -10.83
N ALA A 151 6.64 -0.77 -11.51
CA ALA A 151 5.32 -1.31 -11.24
C ALA A 151 5.38 -2.16 -9.98
N THR A 152 4.53 -1.89 -8.99
CA THR A 152 4.56 -2.62 -7.70
C THR A 152 4.11 -4.08 -7.81
N THR A 153 3.40 -4.43 -8.88
CA THR A 153 2.91 -5.78 -9.16
C THR A 153 2.92 -6.07 -10.66
N GLY A 154 2.82 -7.35 -11.04
CA GLY A 154 2.57 -7.75 -12.42
C GLY A 154 1.27 -7.16 -12.96
N ARG A 155 0.23 -7.06 -12.10
CA ARG A 155 -1.04 -6.43 -12.47
C ARG A 155 -0.89 -4.93 -12.78
N ALA A 156 -0.07 -4.19 -12.03
CA ALA A 156 0.26 -2.80 -12.34
C ALA A 156 1.05 -2.67 -13.64
N ARG A 157 2.01 -3.60 -13.90
CA ARG A 157 2.71 -3.69 -15.18
C ARG A 157 1.72 -3.91 -16.34
N ASP A 158 0.79 -4.84 -16.20
CA ASP A 158 -0.19 -5.15 -17.25
C ASP A 158 -1.12 -3.95 -17.52
N ALA A 159 -1.48 -3.19 -16.48
CA ALA A 159 -2.21 -1.93 -16.64
C ALA A 159 -1.41 -0.91 -17.46
N LEU A 160 -0.11 -0.77 -17.20
CA LEU A 160 0.77 0.13 -17.96
C LEU A 160 0.94 -0.32 -19.42
N LEU A 161 1.03 -1.64 -19.68
CA LEU A 161 1.08 -2.17 -21.04
C LEU A 161 -0.20 -1.86 -21.83
N LEU A 162 -1.37 -1.95 -21.18
CA LEU A 162 -2.66 -1.55 -21.78
C LEU A 162 -2.77 -0.04 -22.04
N GLU A 163 -1.86 0.74 -21.45
CA GLU A 163 -1.73 2.17 -21.65
C GLU A 163 -0.62 2.55 -22.63
N ASP A 164 -0.22 1.58 -23.46
CA ASP A 164 0.80 1.71 -24.50
C ASP A 164 2.19 2.09 -23.99
N VAL A 165 2.49 1.81 -22.71
CA VAL A 165 3.86 1.99 -22.18
C VAL A 165 4.74 0.83 -22.69
N PRO A 166 5.88 1.13 -23.36
CA PRO A 166 6.80 0.10 -23.80
C PRO A 166 7.31 -0.78 -22.65
N GLY A 167 7.27 -2.11 -22.85
CA GLY A 167 7.60 -3.08 -21.81
C GLY A 167 9.02 -2.96 -21.26
N GLU A 168 9.98 -2.52 -22.08
CA GLU A 168 11.36 -2.27 -21.69
C GLU A 168 11.53 -1.09 -20.70
N ARG A 169 10.52 -0.23 -20.59
CA ARG A 169 10.48 0.85 -19.60
C ARG A 169 9.76 0.47 -18.31
N ILE A 170 9.32 -0.79 -18.17
CA ILE A 170 8.57 -1.24 -17.00
C ILE A 170 9.37 -2.33 -16.27
N VAL A 171 9.65 -2.09 -15.00
CA VAL A 171 10.26 -3.08 -14.09
C VAL A 171 9.27 -3.41 -12.99
N VAL A 172 9.00 -4.70 -12.77
CA VAL A 172 8.17 -5.12 -11.62
C VAL A 172 9.02 -5.03 -10.35
N SER A 173 8.66 -4.11 -9.46
CA SER A 173 9.38 -3.81 -8.23
C SER A 173 8.40 -3.73 -7.05
N PRO A 174 8.08 -4.87 -6.40
CA PRO A 174 7.24 -4.89 -5.21
C PRO A 174 7.80 -3.98 -4.11
N PRO A 175 6.90 -3.35 -3.31
CA PRO A 175 7.32 -2.53 -2.18
C PRO A 175 8.03 -3.36 -1.13
N GLY A 176 8.99 -2.73 -0.43
CA GLY A 176 9.78 -3.39 0.59
C GLY A 176 9.11 -3.42 1.96
N VAL A 177 9.06 -4.60 2.57
CA VAL A 177 8.63 -4.82 3.96
C VAL A 177 9.84 -5.19 4.81
N GLU A 178 9.92 -4.67 6.02
CA GLU A 178 10.94 -5.05 7.01
C GLU A 178 10.60 -6.44 7.57
N LEU A 179 10.88 -7.50 6.80
CA LEU A 179 10.48 -8.86 7.12
C LEU A 179 10.96 -9.32 8.50
N ASP A 180 12.18 -8.93 8.90
CA ASP A 180 12.76 -9.29 10.20
C ASP A 180 11.91 -8.79 11.37
N ARG A 181 11.25 -7.63 11.21
CA ARG A 181 10.31 -7.08 12.18
C ARG A 181 9.10 -8.00 12.40
N PHE A 182 8.63 -8.64 11.34
CA PHE A 182 7.46 -9.53 11.34
C PHE A 182 7.84 -10.99 11.51
N ALA A 183 9.11 -11.35 11.33
CA ALA A 183 9.59 -12.71 11.49
C ALA A 183 9.21 -13.27 12.85
N ALA A 184 8.79 -14.52 12.85
CA ALA A 184 8.23 -15.19 13.99
C ALA A 184 9.19 -15.26 15.19
N ALA A 185 9.14 -14.26 16.04
CA ALA A 185 9.36 -14.56 17.44
C ALA A 185 8.20 -15.48 17.87
N SER A 186 8.49 -16.60 18.51
CA SER A 186 7.52 -17.57 19.01
C SER A 186 6.31 -16.91 19.65
N GLY A 187 5.17 -16.92 18.96
CA GLY A 187 3.88 -16.44 19.46
C GLY A 187 2.83 -17.49 19.15
N THR A 188 2.07 -17.90 20.15
CA THR A 188 0.89 -18.75 19.97
C THR A 188 -0.32 -17.88 19.66
N PRO A 189 -1.23 -18.30 18.76
CA PRO A 189 -2.53 -17.67 18.62
C PRO A 189 -3.25 -17.59 19.94
N GLN A 190 -4.07 -16.56 20.07
CA GLN A 190 -4.92 -16.42 21.25
C GLN A 190 -5.93 -17.56 21.35
N ASP A 191 -6.21 -17.95 22.58
CA ASP A 191 -7.36 -18.74 22.94
C ASP A 191 -8.25 -17.87 23.84
N PRO A 192 -9.49 -17.56 23.45
CA PRO A 192 -10.21 -18.00 22.24
C PRO A 192 -9.64 -17.42 20.93
N PRO A 193 -9.95 -18.08 19.78
CA PRO A 193 -9.41 -17.73 18.47
C PRO A 193 -9.75 -16.28 18.07
N LEU A 194 -8.75 -15.54 17.57
CA LEU A 194 -8.85 -14.16 17.16
C LEU A 194 -8.70 -14.00 15.65
N LEU A 195 -9.70 -13.45 14.99
CA LEU A 195 -9.60 -12.97 13.59
C LEU A 195 -9.14 -11.52 13.57
N LEU A 196 -8.17 -11.19 12.74
CA LEU A 196 -7.69 -9.81 12.54
C LEU A 196 -8.20 -9.28 11.20
N SER A 197 -8.89 -8.13 11.20
CA SER A 197 -9.25 -7.40 10.00
C SER A 197 -8.63 -6.01 10.06
N ALA A 198 -7.48 -5.83 9.40
CA ALA A 198 -6.65 -4.62 9.50
C ALA A 198 -6.66 -3.81 8.20
N GLY A 199 -6.84 -2.49 8.32
CA GLY A 199 -6.81 -1.56 7.20
C GLY A 199 -7.69 -0.34 7.41
N ARG A 200 -7.69 0.58 6.43
CA ARG A 200 -8.59 1.74 6.47
C ARG A 200 -10.06 1.30 6.57
N LEU A 201 -10.83 1.91 7.45
CA LEU A 201 -12.25 1.59 7.61
C LEU A 201 -13.07 2.30 6.54
N VAL A 202 -12.98 1.78 5.32
CA VAL A 202 -13.70 2.21 4.12
C VAL A 202 -14.41 1.02 3.50
N TRP A 203 -15.47 1.28 2.72
CA TRP A 203 -16.33 0.23 2.14
C TRP A 203 -15.54 -0.83 1.35
N GLU A 204 -14.62 -0.36 0.52
CA GLU A 204 -13.84 -1.20 -0.39
C GLU A 204 -12.87 -2.15 0.32
N LYS A 205 -12.55 -1.95 1.61
CA LYS A 205 -11.70 -2.88 2.38
C LYS A 205 -12.46 -4.11 2.90
N GLY A 206 -13.80 -4.13 2.76
CA GLY A 206 -14.60 -5.34 3.00
C GLY A 206 -14.68 -5.80 4.46
N HIS A 207 -14.44 -4.92 5.44
CA HIS A 207 -14.60 -5.26 6.86
C HIS A 207 -16.00 -5.76 7.19
N GLN A 208 -17.02 -5.30 6.47
CA GLN A 208 -18.41 -5.76 6.61
C GLN A 208 -18.56 -7.24 6.23
N ASP A 209 -17.78 -7.76 5.28
CA ASP A 209 -17.84 -9.17 4.90
C ASP A 209 -17.12 -10.05 5.91
N ALA A 210 -16.04 -9.55 6.52
CA ALA A 210 -15.41 -10.21 7.66
C ALA A 210 -16.38 -10.32 8.86
N LEU A 211 -17.16 -9.26 9.14
CA LEU A 211 -18.20 -9.30 10.18
C LEU A 211 -19.33 -10.30 9.87
N ARG A 212 -19.76 -10.41 8.60
CA ARG A 212 -20.71 -11.42 8.15
C ARG A 212 -20.19 -12.83 8.31
N ALA A 213 -18.90 -13.05 7.95
CA ALA A 213 -18.25 -14.33 8.14
C ALA A 213 -18.18 -14.71 9.62
N LEU A 214 -17.84 -13.79 10.52
CA LEU A 214 -17.89 -14.01 11.97
C LEU A 214 -19.31 -14.40 12.44
N ALA A 215 -20.33 -13.68 11.99
CA ALA A 215 -21.72 -14.00 12.34
C ALA A 215 -22.15 -15.39 11.82
N ALA A 216 -21.68 -15.79 10.63
CA ALA A 216 -21.91 -17.13 10.09
C ALA A 216 -21.24 -18.21 10.95
N LEU A 217 -20.02 -17.96 11.42
CA LEU A 217 -19.30 -18.84 12.34
C LEU A 217 -20.08 -19.01 13.65
N HIS A 218 -20.51 -17.92 14.28
CA HIS A 218 -21.26 -17.95 15.53
C HIS A 218 -22.59 -18.70 15.42
N ARG A 219 -23.32 -18.53 14.31
CA ARG A 219 -24.63 -19.17 14.07
C ARG A 219 -24.55 -20.59 13.51
N GLY A 220 -23.37 -21.11 13.26
CA GLY A 220 -23.21 -22.43 12.68
C GLY A 220 -23.63 -22.54 11.21
N ILE A 221 -23.63 -21.42 10.44
CA ILE A 221 -23.90 -21.46 9.00
C ILE A 221 -22.71 -22.13 8.31
N GLY A 222 -22.96 -23.27 7.66
CA GLY A 222 -21.93 -24.05 6.98
C GLY A 222 -21.14 -25.02 7.86
N GLY A 223 -21.48 -25.17 9.16
CA GLY A 223 -20.82 -26.10 10.06
C GLY A 223 -21.15 -25.84 11.54
N PRO A 224 -20.49 -26.51 12.49
CA PRO A 224 -20.79 -26.30 13.91
C PRO A 224 -20.64 -24.85 14.35
N PRO A 225 -21.50 -24.35 15.27
CA PRO A 225 -21.37 -23.01 15.82
C PRO A 225 -20.01 -22.79 16.50
N ARG A 226 -19.43 -21.61 16.31
CA ARG A 226 -18.17 -21.19 16.92
C ARG A 226 -18.33 -19.83 17.60
N PRO A 227 -19.11 -19.75 18.70
CA PRO A 227 -19.34 -18.50 19.43
C PRO A 227 -18.11 -18.03 20.21
N ASP A 228 -17.11 -18.87 20.34
CA ASP A 228 -15.80 -18.59 20.94
C ASP A 228 -14.91 -17.67 20.08
N VAL A 229 -15.10 -17.64 18.76
CA VAL A 229 -14.28 -16.85 17.85
C VAL A 229 -14.52 -15.34 18.06
N ARG A 230 -13.44 -14.60 18.23
CA ARG A 230 -13.43 -13.14 18.38
C ARG A 230 -12.84 -12.46 17.15
N MET A 231 -13.07 -11.17 17.00
CA MET A 231 -12.49 -10.38 15.91
C MET A 231 -11.94 -9.06 16.41
N LEU A 232 -10.77 -8.69 15.95
CA LEU A 232 -10.21 -7.35 16.04
C LEU A 232 -10.32 -6.66 14.67
N VAL A 233 -11.08 -5.57 14.62
CA VAL A 233 -11.12 -4.65 13.48
C VAL A 233 -10.20 -3.47 13.81
N LEU A 234 -9.09 -3.36 13.06
CA LEU A 234 -8.01 -2.43 13.32
C LEU A 234 -7.89 -1.38 12.22
N GLY A 235 -7.99 -0.12 12.57
CA GLY A 235 -7.81 1.00 11.65
C GLY A 235 -8.78 2.14 11.88
N ASP A 236 -8.63 3.17 11.05
CA ASP A 236 -9.46 4.37 11.07
C ASP A 236 -10.16 4.59 9.72
N GLY A 237 -11.30 5.26 9.73
CA GLY A 237 -12.01 5.61 8.52
C GLY A 237 -13.49 5.96 8.71
N PRO A 238 -14.13 6.48 7.65
CA PRO A 238 -15.52 6.97 7.71
C PRO A 238 -16.56 5.89 7.99
N GLU A 239 -16.24 4.61 7.77
CA GLU A 239 -17.16 3.50 8.00
C GLU A 239 -17.15 2.99 9.46
N ALA A 240 -16.27 3.51 10.34
CA ALA A 240 -16.11 3.02 11.72
C ALA A 240 -17.43 2.92 12.51
N ALA A 241 -18.24 3.99 12.48
CA ALA A 241 -19.51 4.01 13.20
C ALA A 241 -20.55 3.03 12.60
N LYS A 242 -20.57 2.91 11.28
CA LYS A 242 -21.47 1.99 10.58
C LYS A 242 -21.07 0.53 10.83
N LEU A 243 -19.79 0.22 10.82
CA LEU A 243 -19.28 -1.14 11.10
C LEU A 243 -19.62 -1.57 12.53
N ARG A 244 -19.49 -0.67 13.52
CA ARG A 244 -19.89 -0.97 14.92
C ARG A 244 -21.37 -1.29 15.02
N ARG A 245 -22.23 -0.46 14.40
CA ARG A 245 -23.68 -0.72 14.36
C ARG A 245 -23.96 -2.04 13.67
N TYR A 246 -23.33 -2.27 12.53
CA TYR A 246 -23.53 -3.49 11.76
C TYR A 246 -23.11 -4.77 12.52
N ALA A 247 -22.03 -4.73 13.29
CA ALA A 247 -21.64 -5.83 14.18
C ALA A 247 -22.74 -6.11 15.24
N ALA A 248 -23.36 -5.06 15.79
CA ALA A 248 -24.49 -5.21 16.73
C ALA A 248 -25.72 -5.79 16.04
N ASP A 249 -26.09 -5.31 14.86
CA ASP A 249 -27.23 -5.82 14.06
C ASP A 249 -27.03 -7.29 13.67
N LEU A 250 -25.79 -7.70 13.41
CA LEU A 250 -25.42 -9.09 13.18
C LEU A 250 -25.37 -9.95 14.46
N GLY A 251 -25.57 -9.37 15.63
CA GLY A 251 -25.54 -10.07 16.91
C GLY A 251 -24.14 -10.53 17.36
N VAL A 252 -23.07 -9.97 16.79
CA VAL A 252 -21.68 -10.30 17.14
C VAL A 252 -20.92 -9.16 17.81
N GLY A 253 -21.60 -8.05 18.13
CA GLY A 253 -20.97 -6.86 18.70
C GLY A 253 -20.13 -7.13 19.95
N GLY A 254 -20.55 -8.06 20.82
CA GLY A 254 -19.80 -8.47 22.00
C GLY A 254 -18.54 -9.30 21.74
N ALA A 255 -18.39 -9.82 20.52
CA ALA A 255 -17.21 -10.58 20.08
C ALA A 255 -16.25 -9.76 19.20
N VAL A 256 -16.59 -8.50 18.89
CA VAL A 256 -15.79 -7.64 18.01
C VAL A 256 -15.21 -6.47 18.79
N GLU A 257 -13.89 -6.38 18.77
CA GLU A 257 -13.16 -5.20 19.24
C GLU A 257 -12.82 -4.31 18.06
N PHE A 258 -13.02 -2.99 18.19
CA PHE A 258 -12.61 -1.99 17.21
C PHE A 258 -11.53 -1.12 17.82
N ARG A 259 -10.33 -1.18 17.26
CA ARG A 259 -9.21 -0.31 17.64
C ARG A 259 -8.89 0.68 16.52
N PRO A 260 -8.48 1.92 16.86
CA PRO A 260 -7.87 2.82 15.90
C PRO A 260 -6.55 2.25 15.37
N THR A 261 -5.96 2.92 14.40
CA THR A 261 -4.60 2.63 13.92
C THR A 261 -3.61 2.64 15.09
N VAL A 262 -2.79 1.61 15.18
CA VAL A 262 -1.73 1.47 16.19
C VAL A 262 -0.37 1.84 15.59
N PRO A 263 0.64 2.13 16.42
CA PRO A 263 2.02 2.25 15.97
C PRO A 263 2.47 1.00 15.20
N TYR A 264 3.27 1.19 14.15
CA TYR A 264 3.69 0.09 13.28
C TYR A 264 4.48 -1.01 14.02
N ASP A 265 5.18 -0.63 15.08
CA ASP A 265 5.93 -1.55 15.94
C ASP A 265 5.04 -2.52 16.75
N GLU A 266 3.76 -2.21 16.92
CA GLU A 266 2.79 -3.09 17.58
C GLU A 266 2.19 -4.13 16.62
N MET A 267 2.24 -3.90 15.32
CA MET A 267 1.64 -4.76 14.30
C MET A 267 2.15 -6.22 14.35
N PRO A 268 3.46 -6.49 14.50
CA PRO A 268 3.96 -7.86 14.59
C PRO A 268 3.32 -8.68 15.71
N ALA A 269 3.09 -8.07 16.88
CA ALA A 269 2.44 -8.76 18.01
C ALA A 269 0.97 -9.08 17.71
N LEU A 270 0.26 -8.17 17.02
CA LEU A 270 -1.12 -8.39 16.61
C LEU A 270 -1.25 -9.53 15.60
N TYR A 271 -0.39 -9.56 14.58
CA TYR A 271 -0.38 -10.69 13.62
C TYR A 271 -0.10 -12.02 14.34
N ARG A 272 0.92 -12.07 15.20
CA ARG A 272 1.26 -13.31 15.92
C ARG A 272 0.13 -13.80 16.84
N SER A 273 -0.63 -12.87 17.43
CA SER A 273 -1.76 -13.21 18.30
C SER A 273 -2.99 -13.67 17.52
N ALA A 274 -3.09 -13.33 16.23
CA ALA A 274 -4.23 -13.66 15.40
C ALA A 274 -4.19 -15.14 14.95
N THR A 275 -5.36 -15.77 14.96
CA THR A 275 -5.59 -17.08 14.34
C THR A 275 -5.58 -16.95 12.82
N SER A 276 -6.11 -15.85 12.28
CA SER A 276 -6.09 -15.54 10.85
C SER A 276 -6.20 -14.03 10.60
N LEU A 277 -5.50 -13.54 9.58
CA LEU A 277 -5.85 -12.28 8.92
C LEU A 277 -7.03 -12.53 7.97
N VAL A 278 -8.00 -11.62 8.00
CA VAL A 278 -9.16 -11.62 7.09
C VAL A 278 -9.17 -10.33 6.29
N LEU A 279 -9.04 -10.43 4.96
CA LEU A 279 -9.01 -9.28 4.05
C LEU A 279 -10.11 -9.40 3.00
N GLY A 280 -11.23 -8.71 3.21
CA GLY A 280 -12.43 -8.79 2.37
C GLY A 280 -12.48 -7.79 1.20
N SER A 281 -11.34 -7.31 0.69
CA SER A 281 -11.26 -6.22 -0.30
C SER A 281 -12.20 -6.41 -1.49
N LEU A 282 -13.05 -5.40 -1.73
CA LEU A 282 -14.07 -5.40 -2.78
C LEU A 282 -13.61 -4.54 -3.97
N PRO A 283 -13.52 -5.10 -5.17
CA PRO A 283 -13.25 -4.29 -6.35
C PRO A 283 -14.44 -3.38 -6.65
N THR A 284 -14.18 -2.13 -6.95
CA THR A 284 -15.15 -1.14 -7.38
C THR A 284 -14.79 -0.62 -8.78
N ARG A 285 -15.60 0.26 -9.36
CA ARG A 285 -15.30 0.86 -10.67
C ARG A 285 -14.01 1.69 -10.71
N GLY A 286 -13.49 2.09 -9.57
CA GLY A 286 -12.33 2.97 -9.48
C GLY A 286 -11.32 2.56 -8.42
N TRP A 287 -11.44 1.36 -7.88
CA TRP A 287 -10.50 0.87 -6.88
C TRP A 287 -10.54 -0.67 -6.80
N GLU A 288 -9.39 -1.27 -6.69
CA GLU A 288 -9.16 -2.65 -6.28
C GLU A 288 -7.91 -2.69 -5.39
N GLU A 289 -7.62 -3.81 -4.76
CA GLU A 289 -6.42 -3.92 -3.94
C GLU A 289 -5.17 -3.83 -4.82
N GLN A 290 -4.36 -2.81 -4.59
CA GLN A 290 -3.18 -2.53 -5.41
C GLN A 290 -1.99 -3.42 -5.05
N PHE A 291 -1.88 -3.82 -3.79
CA PHE A 291 -0.84 -4.72 -3.28
C PHE A 291 -1.31 -5.51 -2.05
N GLY A 292 -1.73 -4.80 -0.99
CA GLY A 292 -2.11 -5.41 0.28
C GLY A 292 -0.90 -5.68 1.18
N MET A 293 -0.22 -4.62 1.66
CA MET A 293 0.95 -4.74 2.56
C MET A 293 0.69 -5.69 3.73
N VAL A 294 -0.52 -5.65 4.31
CA VAL A 294 -0.96 -6.52 5.42
C VAL A 294 -0.84 -8.02 5.10
N LEU A 295 -0.89 -8.41 3.81
CA LEU A 295 -0.70 -9.80 3.39
C LEU A 295 0.74 -10.25 3.63
N VAL A 296 1.70 -9.46 3.17
CA VAL A 296 3.13 -9.76 3.33
C VAL A 296 3.52 -9.74 4.82
N GLU A 297 2.99 -8.80 5.59
CA GLU A 297 3.18 -8.70 7.03
C GLU A 297 2.63 -9.93 7.77
N ALA A 298 1.43 -10.40 7.40
CA ALA A 298 0.84 -11.63 7.94
C ALA A 298 1.64 -12.87 7.56
N MET A 299 2.06 -12.98 6.29
CA MET A 299 2.90 -14.08 5.79
C MET A 299 4.22 -14.13 6.55
N ALA A 300 4.90 -13.01 6.72
CA ALA A 300 6.15 -12.90 7.46
C ALA A 300 5.99 -13.22 8.95
N SER A 301 4.80 -12.99 9.51
CA SER A 301 4.45 -13.35 10.91
C SER A 301 3.96 -14.80 11.07
N GLY A 302 3.88 -15.59 10.00
CA GLY A 302 3.31 -16.94 10.03
C GLY A 302 1.81 -16.98 10.34
N THR A 303 1.09 -15.87 10.10
CA THR A 303 -0.34 -15.75 10.36
C THR A 303 -1.12 -16.21 9.13
N PRO A 304 -1.98 -17.24 9.24
CA PRO A 304 -2.83 -17.68 8.13
C PRO A 304 -3.67 -16.53 7.56
N VAL A 305 -3.94 -16.57 6.26
CA VAL A 305 -4.70 -15.52 5.57
C VAL A 305 -5.90 -16.13 4.86
N VAL A 306 -7.07 -15.48 5.03
CA VAL A 306 -8.25 -15.67 4.17
C VAL A 306 -8.56 -14.33 3.54
N ALA A 307 -8.49 -14.24 2.21
CA ALA A 307 -8.62 -12.99 1.50
C ALA A 307 -9.57 -13.07 0.30
N ALA A 308 -10.14 -11.94 -0.09
CA ALA A 308 -10.90 -11.83 -1.32
C ALA A 308 -9.97 -11.82 -2.55
N ASP A 309 -10.38 -12.47 -3.62
CA ASP A 309 -9.72 -12.44 -4.94
C ASP A 309 -9.98 -11.08 -5.60
N SER A 310 -9.21 -10.07 -5.22
CA SER A 310 -9.38 -8.68 -5.64
C SER A 310 -8.03 -8.05 -5.99
N GLY A 311 -7.94 -7.46 -7.17
CA GLY A 311 -6.75 -6.74 -7.62
C GLY A 311 -5.49 -7.59 -7.60
N ALA A 312 -4.46 -7.15 -6.89
CA ALA A 312 -3.17 -7.83 -6.78
C ALA A 312 -3.11 -8.87 -5.64
N ILE A 313 -4.17 -9.09 -4.86
CA ILE A 313 -4.16 -10.05 -3.75
C ILE A 313 -3.70 -11.45 -4.19
N PRO A 314 -4.20 -12.05 -5.29
CA PRO A 314 -3.75 -13.36 -5.74
C PRO A 314 -2.26 -13.43 -6.03
N GLU A 315 -1.70 -12.40 -6.67
CA GLU A 315 -0.28 -12.31 -7.00
C GLU A 315 0.60 -12.24 -5.74
N VAL A 316 0.17 -11.45 -4.75
CA VAL A 316 0.94 -11.24 -3.51
C VAL A 316 0.83 -12.43 -2.58
N LEU A 317 -0.37 -12.98 -2.42
CA LEU A 317 -0.64 -14.08 -1.50
C LEU A 317 -0.13 -15.44 -2.04
N GLY A 318 -0.20 -15.65 -3.35
CA GLY A 318 0.17 -16.92 -3.97
C GLY A 318 -0.58 -18.11 -3.35
N ALA A 319 0.15 -19.14 -3.03
CA ALA A 319 -0.39 -20.36 -2.40
C ALA A 319 -0.44 -20.29 -0.86
N TYR A 320 -0.04 -19.18 -0.24
CA TYR A 320 0.05 -19.10 1.21
C TYR A 320 -1.29 -19.12 1.93
N GLY A 321 -2.34 -18.54 1.35
CA GLY A 321 -3.64 -18.40 1.98
C GLY A 321 -4.80 -18.88 1.13
N ALA A 322 -6.01 -18.77 1.67
CA ALA A 322 -7.23 -19.09 0.96
C ALA A 322 -7.81 -17.84 0.28
N LEU A 323 -8.15 -17.98 -1.00
CA LEU A 323 -8.82 -16.94 -1.78
C LEU A 323 -10.31 -17.27 -1.90
N VAL A 324 -11.15 -16.26 -1.73
CA VAL A 324 -12.60 -16.35 -1.91
C VAL A 324 -13.09 -15.26 -2.85
N ARG A 325 -14.24 -15.42 -3.49
CA ARG A 325 -14.82 -14.35 -4.32
C ARG A 325 -15.11 -13.11 -3.48
N PRO A 326 -14.86 -11.90 -3.99
CA PRO A 326 -15.23 -10.67 -3.31
C PRO A 326 -16.71 -10.66 -2.94
N GLY A 327 -17.03 -10.30 -1.69
CA GLY A 327 -18.40 -10.29 -1.17
C GLY A 327 -18.95 -11.66 -0.73
N ASP A 328 -18.25 -12.76 -0.98
CA ASP A 328 -18.68 -14.10 -0.56
C ASP A 328 -18.23 -14.38 0.89
N TRP A 329 -18.94 -13.73 1.83
CA TRP A 329 -18.72 -13.92 3.26
C TRP A 329 -18.97 -15.37 3.73
N LYS A 330 -19.81 -16.13 3.00
CA LYS A 330 -20.05 -17.54 3.34
C LYS A 330 -18.83 -18.39 3.01
N ALA A 331 -18.29 -18.28 1.80
CA ALA A 331 -17.04 -18.94 1.43
C ALA A 331 -15.88 -18.53 2.36
N MET A 332 -15.85 -17.26 2.80
CA MET A 332 -14.88 -16.76 3.78
C MET A 332 -15.01 -17.49 5.13
N ALA A 333 -16.24 -17.69 5.64
CA ALA A 333 -16.48 -18.45 6.87
C ALA A 333 -16.09 -19.93 6.70
N ASP A 334 -16.42 -20.53 5.57
CA ASP A 334 -16.07 -21.92 5.25
C ASP A 334 -14.54 -22.11 5.16
N ALA A 335 -13.82 -21.18 4.50
CA ALA A 335 -12.36 -21.18 4.42
C ALA A 335 -11.69 -21.03 5.80
N LEU A 336 -12.23 -20.15 6.66
CA LEU A 336 -11.77 -20.00 8.05
C LEU A 336 -11.92 -21.30 8.84
N ARG A 337 -13.03 -22.03 8.69
CA ARG A 337 -13.27 -23.32 9.35
C ARG A 337 -12.30 -24.39 8.87
N ALA A 338 -12.18 -24.53 7.55
CA ALA A 338 -11.37 -25.60 6.93
C ALA A 338 -9.87 -25.42 7.18
N GLY A 339 -9.40 -24.18 7.34
CA GLY A 339 -8.00 -23.85 7.50
C GLY A 339 -7.66 -23.36 8.92
N PRO A 340 -7.64 -22.03 9.15
CA PRO A 340 -7.07 -21.45 10.38
C PRO A 340 -7.74 -21.93 11.68
N LEU A 341 -9.07 -22.03 11.72
CA LEU A 341 -9.82 -22.47 12.90
C LEU A 341 -9.73 -24.00 13.11
N GLY A 342 -9.30 -24.75 12.10
CA GLY A 342 -8.95 -26.17 12.19
C GLY A 342 -7.50 -26.42 12.60
N GLY A 343 -6.73 -25.35 12.89
CA GLY A 343 -5.32 -25.44 13.30
C GLY A 343 -4.30 -25.40 12.16
N ALA A 344 -4.74 -25.25 10.90
CA ALA A 344 -3.83 -25.14 9.77
C ALA A 344 -3.02 -23.84 9.84
N ARG A 345 -1.69 -23.98 9.80
CA ARG A 345 -0.75 -22.85 9.71
C ARG A 345 0.18 -23.08 8.53
N PRO A 346 -0.03 -22.38 7.42
CA PRO A 346 0.87 -22.47 6.28
C PRO A 346 2.24 -21.90 6.65
N ALA A 347 3.29 -22.52 6.17
CA ALA A 347 4.63 -21.94 6.19
C ALA A 347 4.80 -21.10 4.93
N ALA A 348 5.19 -19.85 5.09
CA ALA A 348 5.56 -19.03 3.95
C ALA A 348 6.88 -19.52 3.37
N ASP A 349 6.94 -19.66 2.04
CA ASP A 349 8.20 -19.94 1.35
C ASP A 349 9.16 -18.76 1.54
N PRO A 350 10.35 -18.98 2.16
CA PRO A 350 11.31 -17.89 2.36
C PRO A 350 11.73 -17.21 1.05
N ALA A 351 11.80 -17.94 -0.07
CA ALA A 351 12.13 -17.36 -1.36
C ALA A 351 11.03 -16.43 -1.89
N VAL A 352 9.75 -16.77 -1.64
CA VAL A 352 8.62 -15.91 -1.97
C VAL A 352 8.63 -14.65 -1.10
N LEU A 353 8.85 -14.78 0.20
CA LEU A 353 8.93 -13.65 1.12
C LEU A 353 10.11 -12.72 0.78
N ALA A 354 11.28 -13.27 0.45
CA ALA A 354 12.46 -12.47 0.13
C ALA A 354 12.19 -11.44 -0.98
N ARG A 355 11.32 -11.74 -1.93
CA ARG A 355 10.90 -10.82 -3.01
C ARG A 355 10.31 -9.51 -2.48
N PHE A 356 9.71 -9.54 -1.30
CA PHE A 356 9.07 -8.41 -0.65
C PHE A 356 9.94 -7.77 0.43
N SER A 357 11.19 -8.19 0.59
CA SER A 357 12.07 -7.59 1.60
C SER A 357 12.46 -6.15 1.26
N ALA A 358 12.67 -5.33 2.30
CA ALA A 358 13.17 -3.97 2.12
C ALA A 358 14.55 -3.95 1.42
N ALA A 359 15.38 -4.96 1.65
CA ALA A 359 16.68 -5.09 0.98
C ALA A 359 16.53 -5.33 -0.51
N GLU A 360 15.64 -6.23 -0.89
CA GLU A 360 15.40 -6.56 -2.30
C GLU A 360 14.73 -5.40 -3.06
N ALA A 361 13.78 -4.70 -2.43
CA ALA A 361 13.18 -3.49 -3.00
C ALA A 361 14.22 -2.38 -3.21
N ALA A 362 15.10 -2.17 -2.24
CA ALA A 362 16.21 -1.24 -2.38
C ALA A 362 17.16 -1.66 -3.51
N SER A 363 17.51 -2.95 -3.61
CA SER A 363 18.37 -3.47 -4.69
C SER A 363 17.78 -3.19 -6.07
N ARG A 364 16.51 -3.54 -6.29
CA ARG A 364 15.83 -3.25 -7.57
C ARG A 364 15.79 -1.76 -7.89
N THR A 365 15.54 -0.92 -6.89
CA THR A 365 15.53 0.54 -7.08
C THR A 365 16.92 1.08 -7.40
N ARG A 366 17.96 0.56 -6.74
CA ARG A 366 19.37 0.89 -7.05
C ARG A 366 19.70 0.56 -8.50
N ASP A 367 19.39 -0.68 -8.92
CA ASP A 367 19.70 -1.17 -10.26
C ASP A 367 18.94 -0.34 -11.32
N ALA A 368 17.70 0.06 -11.03
CA ALA A 368 16.92 0.98 -11.86
C ALA A 368 17.59 2.36 -12.00
N TYR A 369 18.10 2.93 -10.90
CA TYR A 369 18.79 4.22 -10.97
C TYR A 369 20.09 4.09 -11.76
N ARG A 370 20.89 3.05 -11.48
CA ARG A 370 22.17 2.80 -12.17
C ARG A 370 21.99 2.62 -13.67
N SER A 371 20.98 1.86 -14.10
CA SER A 371 20.70 1.67 -15.54
C SER A 371 20.41 2.95 -16.32
N LEU A 372 20.10 4.05 -15.63
CA LEU A 372 19.78 5.33 -16.26
C LEU A 372 20.93 6.35 -16.23
N ILE A 373 21.91 6.19 -15.33
CA ILE A 373 22.96 7.19 -15.09
C ILE A 373 24.38 6.69 -15.38
N ASP A 374 24.62 5.38 -15.46
CA ASP A 374 25.89 4.76 -15.87
C ASP A 374 25.96 4.62 -17.39
#